data_6775ac8edbbf5e4101d2fe79285c3253
#
_entry.id   6775ac8edbbf5e4101d2fe79285c3253
#
_cell.length_a   1.000
_cell.length_b   1.000
_cell.length_c   1.000
_cell.angle_alpha   90.00
_cell.angle_beta   90.00
_cell.angle_gamma   90.00
#
_symmetry.space_group_name_H-M   'P 1'
#
loop_
_entity.id
_entity.type
_entity.pdbx_description
1 polymer ?
#
loop_
_entity_poly.entity_id
_entity_poly.type
_entity_poly.pdbx_seq_one_letter_code
_entity_poly.pdbx_strand_id
1 'polypeptide(L)'
;MKTQLYSFWRSSAAFRVRIALNLKGMAYEVIPVHLLKDGGGQRTPEYASKNPNRLVPLYTDGTHAIHQSLAIIEYLDEIQANPPLLPLSAIDRAWVRAVAMDVAIEIHPLNNLRVL
;
A
#
# COMPACT_ATOMS: atom_id res chain seq x y z
N MET A 1 18.11 7.04 -4.23
CA MET A 1 17.46 5.78 -4.60
C MET A 1 16.02 6.04 -4.99
N LYS A 2 15.54 5.27 -5.94
CA LYS A 2 14.25 5.53 -6.55
C LYS A 2 13.12 4.89 -5.76
N THR A 3 12.15 5.70 -5.35
CA THR A 3 10.95 5.20 -4.71
C THR A 3 9.97 4.73 -5.77
N GLN A 4 9.50 3.52 -5.66
CA GLN A 4 8.57 2.92 -6.61
C GLN A 4 7.37 2.32 -5.89
N LEU A 5 6.20 2.46 -6.52
CA LEU A 5 4.97 1.86 -6.03
C LEU A 5 4.38 0.98 -7.14
N TYR A 6 4.31 -0.31 -6.88
CA TYR A 6 3.61 -1.25 -7.76
C TYR A 6 2.12 -1.14 -7.48
N SER A 7 1.36 -0.83 -8.49
CA SER A 7 -0.05 -0.45 -8.33
C SER A 7 -0.89 -0.96 -9.50
N PHE A 8 -2.14 -1.29 -9.19
CA PHE A 8 -3.17 -1.53 -10.19
C PHE A 8 -4.20 -0.39 -10.06
N TRP A 9 -4.62 0.19 -11.18
CA TRP A 9 -5.44 1.40 -11.17
C TRP A 9 -6.79 1.23 -10.48
N ARG A 10 -7.32 0.00 -10.44
CA ARG A 10 -8.57 -0.30 -9.72
C ARG A 10 -8.36 -0.66 -8.26
N SER A 11 -7.13 -0.81 -7.80
CA SER A 11 -6.88 -1.24 -6.43
C SER A 11 -7.07 -0.09 -5.46
N SER A 12 -8.06 -0.20 -4.56
CA SER A 12 -8.23 0.79 -3.50
C SER A 12 -7.11 0.74 -2.47
N ALA A 13 -6.52 -0.44 -2.25
CA ALA A 13 -5.38 -0.57 -1.36
C ALA A 13 -4.16 0.19 -1.90
N ALA A 14 -3.87 0.07 -3.20
CA ALA A 14 -2.79 0.85 -3.82
C ALA A 14 -3.12 2.35 -3.87
N PHE A 15 -4.38 2.68 -4.11
CA PHE A 15 -4.84 4.08 -4.16
C PHE A 15 -4.62 4.79 -2.83
N ARG A 16 -4.90 4.13 -1.70
CA ARG A 16 -4.68 4.77 -0.39
C ARG A 16 -3.21 5.05 -0.11
N VAL A 17 -2.29 4.22 -0.60
CA VAL A 17 -0.85 4.48 -0.50
C VAL A 17 -0.46 5.68 -1.37
N ARG A 18 -1.04 5.80 -2.56
CA ARG A 18 -0.79 6.97 -3.42
C ARG A 18 -1.25 8.25 -2.74
N ILE A 19 -2.40 8.21 -2.07
CA ILE A 19 -2.88 9.37 -1.29
C ILE A 19 -1.86 9.74 -0.21
N ALA A 20 -1.35 8.75 0.52
CA ALA A 20 -0.37 9.01 1.57
C ALA A 20 0.92 9.61 1.01
N LEU A 21 1.44 9.06 -0.08
CA LEU A 21 2.63 9.60 -0.75
C LEU A 21 2.42 11.05 -1.18
N ASN A 22 1.26 11.35 -1.76
CA ASN A 22 0.93 12.70 -2.21
C ASN A 22 0.77 13.66 -1.03
N LEU A 23 0.13 13.24 0.06
CA LEU A 23 0.01 14.06 1.27
C LEU A 23 1.37 14.36 1.89
N LYS A 24 2.29 13.42 1.82
CA LYS A 24 3.65 13.61 2.32
C LYS A 24 4.54 14.42 1.36
N GLY A 25 4.06 14.70 0.16
CA GLY A 25 4.86 15.41 -0.85
C GLY A 25 6.05 14.59 -1.34
N MET A 26 5.98 13.28 -1.28
CA MET A 26 7.08 12.39 -1.66
C MET A 26 6.98 12.04 -3.14
N ALA A 27 8.13 12.15 -3.83
CA ALA A 27 8.22 11.73 -5.23
C ALA A 27 8.27 10.20 -5.32
N TYR A 28 7.58 9.64 -6.31
CA TYR A 28 7.59 8.21 -6.54
C TYR A 28 7.23 7.90 -7.99
N GLU A 29 7.62 6.68 -8.41
CA GLU A 29 7.29 6.17 -9.72
C GLU A 29 6.24 5.06 -9.57
N VAL A 30 5.16 5.15 -10.34
CA VAL A 30 4.15 4.09 -10.36
C VAL A 30 4.56 3.02 -11.36
N ILE A 31 4.65 1.78 -10.90
CA ILE A 31 4.90 0.62 -11.76
C ILE A 31 3.56 -0.10 -11.91
N PRO A 32 2.93 -0.06 -13.08
CA PRO A 32 1.63 -0.69 -13.25
C PRO A 32 1.73 -2.22 -13.21
N VAL A 33 0.80 -2.83 -12.48
CA VAL A 33 0.61 -4.28 -12.44
C VAL A 33 -0.83 -4.56 -12.81
N HIS A 34 -1.05 -5.20 -13.95
CA HIS A 34 -2.41 -5.47 -14.41
C HIS A 34 -2.89 -6.80 -13.83
N LEU A 35 -3.87 -6.74 -12.93
CA LEU A 35 -4.32 -7.91 -12.17
C LEU A 35 -5.11 -8.92 -13.01
N LEU A 36 -5.65 -8.50 -14.15
CA LEU A 36 -6.51 -9.33 -14.99
C LEU A 36 -5.87 -9.78 -16.30
N LYS A 37 -4.84 -9.06 -16.76
CA LYS A 37 -4.20 -9.31 -18.05
C LYS A 37 -3.19 -10.46 -17.91
N ASP A 38 -3.20 -11.38 -18.88
CA ASP A 38 -2.25 -12.50 -18.94
C ASP A 38 -2.22 -13.35 -17.65
N GLY A 39 -3.40 -13.59 -17.07
CA GLY A 39 -3.50 -14.33 -15.82
C GLY A 39 -3.20 -13.53 -14.58
N GLY A 40 -2.94 -12.21 -14.77
CA GLY A 40 -2.65 -11.30 -13.69
C GLY A 40 -1.16 -11.05 -13.49
N GLY A 41 -0.75 -9.78 -13.62
CA GLY A 41 0.65 -9.39 -13.47
C GLY A 41 1.24 -9.72 -12.10
N GLN A 42 0.41 -9.74 -11.06
CA GLN A 42 0.84 -10.08 -9.71
C GLN A 42 1.27 -11.54 -9.57
N ARG A 43 0.93 -12.39 -10.54
CA ARG A 43 1.26 -13.82 -10.55
C ARG A 43 2.54 -14.14 -11.33
N THR A 44 3.16 -13.14 -11.95
CA THR A 44 4.40 -13.37 -12.67
C THR A 44 5.54 -13.72 -11.70
N PRO A 45 6.50 -14.58 -12.11
CA PRO A 45 7.63 -14.92 -11.24
C PRO A 45 8.43 -13.70 -10.80
N GLU A 46 8.59 -12.71 -11.66
CA GLU A 46 9.31 -11.49 -11.36
C GLU A 46 8.65 -10.74 -10.19
N TYR A 47 7.33 -10.54 -10.26
CA TYR A 47 6.61 -9.85 -9.20
C TYR A 47 6.57 -10.68 -7.92
N ALA A 48 6.36 -11.99 -8.03
CA ALA A 48 6.30 -12.89 -6.88
C ALA A 48 7.61 -12.93 -6.10
N SER A 49 8.75 -12.71 -6.74
CA SER A 49 10.04 -12.65 -6.04
C SER A 49 10.14 -11.42 -5.14
N LYS A 50 9.46 -10.32 -5.50
CA LYS A 50 9.43 -9.08 -4.72
C LYS A 50 8.31 -9.10 -3.68
N ASN A 51 7.20 -9.77 -4.00
CA ASN A 51 6.03 -9.83 -3.14
C ASN A 51 5.43 -11.23 -3.19
N PRO A 52 5.83 -12.12 -2.28
CA PRO A 52 5.32 -13.49 -2.27
C PRO A 52 3.80 -13.59 -2.15
N ASN A 53 3.14 -12.59 -1.56
CA ASN A 53 1.68 -12.57 -1.45
C ASN A 53 1.00 -12.28 -2.78
N ARG A 54 1.74 -11.79 -3.78
CA ARG A 54 1.24 -11.49 -5.12
C ARG A 54 0.06 -10.53 -5.15
N LEU A 55 0.05 -9.59 -4.21
CA LEU A 55 -0.97 -8.55 -4.12
C LEU A 55 -0.32 -7.18 -4.34
N VAL A 56 -1.12 -6.19 -4.69
CA VAL A 56 -0.71 -4.80 -4.71
C VAL A 56 -1.34 -4.12 -3.50
N PRO A 57 -0.73 -3.08 -2.94
CA PRO A 57 0.48 -2.39 -3.37
C PRO A 57 1.76 -3.09 -2.89
N LEU A 58 2.85 -2.78 -3.58
CA LEU A 58 4.20 -3.07 -3.11
C LEU A 58 5.01 -1.78 -3.22
N TYR A 59 5.61 -1.36 -2.12
CA TYR A 59 6.45 -0.18 -2.06
C TYR A 59 7.91 -0.61 -2.04
N THR A 60 8.74 0.04 -2.87
CA THR A 60 10.19 -0.18 -2.84
C THR A 60 10.92 1.16 -2.86
N ASP A 61 12.06 1.23 -2.17
CA ASP A 61 12.89 2.42 -2.15
C ASP A 61 14.34 2.12 -2.58
N GLY A 62 14.54 1.01 -3.26
CA GLY A 62 15.86 0.56 -3.70
C GLY A 62 16.53 -0.36 -2.69
N THR A 63 16.20 -0.24 -1.42
CA THR A 63 16.76 -1.07 -0.34
C THR A 63 15.71 -1.98 0.29
N HIS A 64 14.51 -1.43 0.48
CA HIS A 64 13.44 -2.13 1.18
C HIS A 64 12.26 -2.38 0.25
N ALA A 65 11.58 -3.50 0.46
CA ALA A 65 10.32 -3.82 -0.20
C ALA A 65 9.29 -4.09 0.88
N ILE A 66 8.19 -3.33 0.87
CA ILE A 66 7.17 -3.40 1.91
C ILE A 66 5.82 -3.67 1.24
N HIS A 67 5.14 -4.69 1.70
CA HIS A 67 3.78 -5.01 1.29
C HIS A 67 2.81 -4.65 2.42
N GLN A 68 1.51 -4.68 2.13
CA GLN A 68 0.42 -4.26 2.99
C GLN A 68 0.29 -2.74 3.07
N SER A 69 -0.85 -2.23 2.58
CA SER A 69 -1.05 -0.78 2.46
C SER A 69 -0.92 -0.05 3.79
N LEU A 70 -1.44 -0.60 4.89
CA LEU A 70 -1.35 0.07 6.19
C LEU A 70 0.08 0.13 6.70
N ALA A 71 0.85 -0.95 6.49
CA ALA A 71 2.26 -0.96 6.89
C ALA A 71 3.06 0.06 6.09
N ILE A 72 2.79 0.17 4.78
CA ILE A 72 3.44 1.16 3.93
C ILE A 72 3.12 2.57 4.41
N ILE A 73 1.84 2.85 4.67
CA ILE A 73 1.40 4.18 5.10
C ILE A 73 2.04 4.55 6.43
N GLU A 74 2.09 3.64 7.40
CA GLU A 74 2.74 3.92 8.67
C GLU A 74 4.25 4.11 8.53
N TYR A 75 4.88 3.32 7.65
CA TYR A 75 6.30 3.51 7.35
C TYR A 75 6.57 4.92 6.79
N LEU A 76 5.74 5.37 5.85
CA LEU A 76 5.87 6.72 5.29
C LEU A 76 5.70 7.79 6.37
N ASP A 77 4.77 7.58 7.30
CA ASP A 77 4.54 8.51 8.40
C ASP A 77 5.73 8.57 9.36
N GLU A 78 6.42 7.45 9.54
CA GLU A 78 7.61 7.41 10.40
C GLU A 78 8.82 8.06 9.76
N ILE A 79 9.05 7.85 8.46
CA ILE A 79 10.23 8.43 7.79
C ILE A 79 10.04 9.89 7.41
N GLN A 80 8.80 10.35 7.30
CA GLN A 80 8.49 11.75 7.05
C GLN A 80 7.33 12.17 7.95
N ALA A 81 7.68 12.75 9.10
CA ALA A 81 6.73 13.01 10.15
C ALA A 81 5.71 14.10 9.80
N ASN A 82 6.01 14.99 8.84
CA ASN A 82 5.13 16.11 8.50
C ASN A 82 4.64 16.05 7.06
N PRO A 83 3.34 16.25 6.81
CA PRO A 83 2.28 16.35 7.81
C PRO A 83 2.01 14.97 8.44
N PRO A 84 1.65 14.92 9.73
CA PRO A 84 1.37 13.65 10.41
C PRO A 84 0.07 13.02 9.89
N LEU A 85 0.05 11.71 9.79
CA LEU A 85 -1.15 10.97 9.41
C LEU A 85 -1.86 10.35 10.61
N LEU A 86 -1.17 10.29 11.75
CA LEU A 86 -1.72 9.77 12.99
C LEU A 86 -1.70 10.87 14.05
N PRO A 87 -2.69 10.89 14.98
CA PRO A 87 -2.69 11.84 16.10
C PRO A 87 -1.56 11.55 17.08
N LEU A 88 -1.37 12.47 18.05
CA LEU A 88 -0.23 12.40 18.97
C LEU A 88 -0.44 11.42 20.11
N SER A 89 -1.66 11.37 20.70
CA SER A 89 -1.89 10.52 21.87
C SER A 89 -2.01 9.06 21.49
N ALA A 90 -1.56 8.18 22.38
CA ALA A 90 -1.61 6.75 22.14
C ALA A 90 -3.05 6.25 21.94
N ILE A 91 -3.99 6.76 22.73
CA ILE A 91 -5.38 6.31 22.61
C ILE A 91 -6.00 6.75 21.28
N ASP A 92 -5.73 7.99 20.85
CA ASP A 92 -6.26 8.49 19.59
C ASP A 92 -5.62 7.75 18.41
N ARG A 93 -4.33 7.42 18.50
CA ARG A 93 -3.65 6.60 17.48
C ARG A 93 -4.29 5.22 17.38
N ALA A 94 -4.61 4.62 18.53
CA ALA A 94 -5.27 3.31 18.56
C ALA A 94 -6.65 3.37 17.88
N TRP A 95 -7.42 4.42 18.15
CA TRP A 95 -8.72 4.63 17.51
C TRP A 95 -8.61 4.76 16.00
N VAL A 96 -7.66 5.57 15.52
CA VAL A 96 -7.45 5.77 14.09
C VAL A 96 -7.02 4.44 13.43
N ARG A 97 -6.12 3.70 14.07
CA ARG A 97 -5.70 2.39 13.56
C ARG A 97 -6.84 1.40 13.51
N ALA A 98 -7.70 1.39 14.53
CA ALA A 98 -8.84 0.48 14.55
C ALA A 98 -9.79 0.75 13.39
N VAL A 99 -10.13 2.00 13.12
CA VAL A 99 -10.98 2.36 11.99
C VAL A 99 -10.33 2.00 10.66
N ALA A 100 -9.03 2.28 10.53
CA ALA A 100 -8.29 1.94 9.31
C ALA A 100 -8.28 0.43 9.07
N MET A 101 -8.11 -0.35 10.12
CA MET A 101 -8.12 -1.81 10.03
C MET A 101 -9.52 -2.35 9.71
N ASP A 102 -10.57 -1.73 10.23
CA ASP A 102 -11.94 -2.11 9.87
C ASP A 102 -12.13 -2.00 8.35
N VAL A 103 -11.67 -0.90 7.76
CA VAL A 103 -11.78 -0.71 6.31
C VAL A 103 -10.88 -1.68 5.55
N ALA A 104 -9.62 -1.78 5.93
CA ALA A 104 -8.63 -2.52 5.16
C ALA A 104 -8.76 -4.03 5.31
N ILE A 105 -9.19 -4.50 6.47
CA ILE A 105 -9.18 -5.93 6.81
C ILE A 105 -10.58 -6.53 6.77
N GLU A 106 -11.58 -5.81 7.28
CA GLU A 106 -12.94 -6.34 7.43
C GLU A 106 -13.84 -6.01 6.24
N ILE A 107 -13.71 -4.82 5.66
CA ILE A 107 -14.60 -4.34 4.59
C ILE A 107 -13.99 -4.57 3.20
N HIS A 108 -12.78 -4.04 2.97
CA HIS A 108 -12.14 -4.10 1.66
C HIS A 108 -12.00 -5.51 1.10
N PRO A 109 -11.61 -6.54 1.89
CA PRO A 109 -11.44 -7.88 1.34
C PRO A 109 -12.71 -8.48 0.74
N LEU A 110 -13.89 -8.03 1.16
CA LEU A 110 -15.16 -8.50 0.60
C LEU A 110 -15.33 -8.09 -0.86
N ASN A 111 -14.64 -7.05 -1.30
CA ASN A 111 -14.69 -6.55 -2.67
C ASN A 111 -13.42 -6.87 -3.47
N ASN A 112 -12.56 -7.70 -2.92
CA ASN A 112 -11.27 -8.01 -3.54
C ASN A 112 -11.42 -9.17 -4.52
N LEU A 113 -10.53 -9.20 -5.53
CA LEU A 113 -10.47 -10.28 -6.52
C LEU A 113 -10.29 -11.66 -5.87
N ARG A 114 -9.64 -11.73 -4.72
CA ARG A 114 -9.46 -12.99 -3.99
C ARG A 114 -10.79 -13.63 -3.57
N VAL A 115 -11.78 -12.79 -3.30
CA VAL A 115 -13.10 -13.23 -2.82
C VAL A 115 -14.06 -13.42 -3.97
N LEU A 116 -13.96 -12.55 -4.97
CA LEU A 116 -14.81 -12.60 -6.14
C LEU A 116 -14.39 -13.69 -7.12
#